data_18c9169b06c66ce2e0009c501505d90f
#
_entry.id   18c9169b06c66ce2e0009c501505d90f
#
_cell.length_a   1.000
_cell.length_b   1.000
_cell.length_c   1.000
_cell.angle_alpha   90.00
_cell.angle_beta   90.00
_cell.angle_gamma   90.00
#
_symmetry.space_group_name_H-M   'P 1'
#
loop_
_entity.id
_entity.type
_entity.pdbx_description
1 polymer ?
#
loop_
_entity_poly.entity_id
_entity_poly.type
_entity_poly.pdbx_seq_one_letter_code
_entity_poly.pdbx_strand_id
1 'polypeptide(L)'
;MKRLTYFILLAAFLSSFCSPIQAQNEQKDSLELQLQKTYTKREVMIPMRDGIKLYTAIYEPTNNDKPHPILMHRSPYSCEPYGDKFDTSLRTFLNTYVQKNYIIVYQDIRGRYKSEGEFVQVRPLNKKKKGPKDKKNIDEATDTYDTIEWLIKNTHNNGNVGTWGISYDGFQATMTASSNHPALKAVSPQAPVTDWFRGDDRHHNGAFTFLQTTNFLPALEGRHIEKGVIKDIVKNDVYTDFLALGTFKNADDLVQDTTETMWNSIKNHPNFDDFWKERDARTSCYNLKPAILVVGGLYDSEDCYGAW
;
A
#
# COMPACT_ATOMS: atom_id res chain seq x y z
N MET A 1 42.30 27.54 -33.69
CA MET A 1 41.58 28.20 -32.60
C MET A 1 40.08 27.85 -32.55
N LYS A 2 39.30 27.91 -33.65
CA LYS A 2 37.84 27.68 -33.64
C LYS A 2 37.40 26.25 -33.22
N ARG A 3 38.22 25.19 -33.50
CA ARG A 3 37.88 23.81 -33.11
C ARG A 3 38.02 23.53 -31.60
N LEU A 4 38.94 24.22 -30.94
CA LEU A 4 39.17 24.02 -29.49
C LEU A 4 38.05 24.67 -28.66
N THR A 5 37.49 25.77 -29.13
CA THR A 5 36.35 26.47 -28.47
C THR A 5 35.06 25.65 -28.50
N TYR A 6 34.81 24.90 -29.59
CA TYR A 6 33.64 24.02 -29.67
C TYR A 6 33.75 22.79 -28.73
N PHE A 7 34.95 22.27 -28.50
CA PHE A 7 35.15 21.16 -27.58
C PHE A 7 34.96 21.56 -26.10
N ILE A 8 35.40 22.78 -25.75
CA ILE A 8 35.21 23.34 -24.39
C ILE A 8 33.74 23.64 -24.13
N LEU A 9 32.98 24.16 -25.11
CA LEU A 9 31.56 24.41 -25.00
C LEU A 9 30.74 23.13 -24.93
N LEU A 10 31.10 22.08 -25.66
CA LEU A 10 30.43 20.78 -25.60
C LEU A 10 30.69 20.05 -24.26
N ALA A 11 31.92 20.14 -23.71
CA ALA A 11 32.26 19.58 -22.41
C ALA A 11 31.55 20.33 -21.27
N ALA A 12 31.41 21.66 -21.35
CA ALA A 12 30.64 22.44 -20.37
C ALA A 12 29.12 22.15 -20.42
N PHE A 13 28.59 21.85 -21.61
CA PHE A 13 27.18 21.51 -21.77
C PHE A 13 26.89 20.09 -21.23
N LEU A 14 27.78 19.13 -21.40
CA LEU A 14 27.67 17.76 -20.86
C LEU A 14 27.82 17.75 -19.34
N SER A 15 28.66 18.61 -18.75
CA SER A 15 28.81 18.70 -17.29
C SER A 15 27.59 19.33 -16.61
N SER A 16 26.82 20.18 -17.33
CA SER A 16 25.61 20.80 -16.80
C SER A 16 24.41 19.84 -16.70
N PHE A 17 24.41 18.74 -17.45
CA PHE A 17 23.34 17.71 -17.38
C PHE A 17 23.61 16.61 -16.34
N CYS A 18 24.83 16.42 -15.87
CA CYS A 18 25.14 15.49 -14.79
C CYS A 18 24.84 16.00 -13.38
N SER A 19 24.74 17.32 -13.21
CA SER A 19 24.60 17.96 -11.89
C SER A 19 23.29 17.64 -11.12
N PRO A 20 22.09 17.57 -11.73
CA PRO A 20 20.87 17.38 -10.94
C PRO A 20 20.74 15.97 -10.36
N ILE A 21 21.14 14.94 -11.08
CA ILE A 21 21.06 13.54 -10.61
C ILE A 21 22.06 13.28 -9.49
N GLN A 22 23.26 13.81 -9.61
CA GLN A 22 24.31 13.68 -8.58
C GLN A 22 23.89 14.43 -7.30
N ALA A 23 23.37 15.65 -7.41
CA ALA A 23 22.87 16.42 -6.28
C ALA A 23 21.69 15.74 -5.57
N GLN A 24 20.77 15.09 -6.30
CA GLN A 24 19.68 14.32 -5.73
C GLN A 24 20.17 13.08 -4.97
N ASN A 25 21.16 12.38 -5.50
CA ASN A 25 21.75 11.21 -4.83
C ASN A 25 22.50 11.63 -3.56
N GLU A 26 23.31 12.68 -3.62
CA GLU A 26 24.01 13.23 -2.43
C GLU A 26 23.03 13.70 -1.36
N GLN A 27 21.91 14.31 -1.74
CA GLN A 27 20.87 14.71 -0.80
C GLN A 27 20.17 13.48 -0.17
N LYS A 28 19.90 12.44 -0.95
CA LYS A 28 19.31 11.20 -0.47
C LYS A 28 20.23 10.49 0.52
N ASP A 29 21.51 10.37 0.18
CA ASP A 29 22.52 9.76 1.05
C ASP A 29 22.68 10.55 2.36
N SER A 30 22.62 11.88 2.30
CA SER A 30 22.65 12.74 3.48
C SER A 30 21.44 12.52 4.40
N LEU A 31 20.23 12.35 3.83
CA LEU A 31 19.00 12.07 4.58
C LEU A 31 19.07 10.69 5.25
N GLU A 32 19.53 9.68 4.53
CA GLU A 32 19.71 8.34 5.06
C GLU A 32 20.69 8.32 6.25
N LEU A 33 21.86 8.96 6.10
CA LEU A 33 22.83 9.08 7.18
C LEU A 33 22.29 9.80 8.43
N GLN A 34 21.42 10.80 8.24
CA GLN A 34 20.76 11.47 9.35
C GLN A 34 19.77 10.54 10.07
N LEU A 35 19.02 9.71 9.33
CA LEU A 35 18.13 8.72 9.94
C LEU A 35 18.90 7.68 10.73
N GLN A 36 19.96 7.13 10.17
CA GLN A 36 20.80 6.11 10.82
C GLN A 36 21.43 6.58 12.14
N LYS A 37 21.59 7.90 12.33
CA LYS A 37 22.08 8.48 13.61
C LYS A 37 21.02 8.48 14.71
N THR A 38 19.74 8.50 14.33
CA THR A 38 18.63 8.71 15.28
C THR A 38 17.64 7.54 15.32
N TYR A 39 17.74 6.62 14.39
CA TYR A 39 16.90 5.45 14.28
C TYR A 39 17.73 4.19 14.00
N THR A 40 17.26 3.06 14.49
CA THR A 40 17.69 1.73 14.06
C THR A 40 16.61 1.16 13.18
N LYS A 41 17.00 0.34 12.17
CA LYS A 41 16.07 -0.44 11.36
C LYS A 41 16.18 -1.90 11.69
N ARG A 42 15.05 -2.57 11.85
CA ARG A 42 14.96 -4.00 12.09
C ARG A 42 13.91 -4.60 11.17
N GLU A 43 14.26 -5.67 10.46
CA GLU A 43 13.33 -6.45 9.64
C GLU A 43 12.98 -7.74 10.36
N VAL A 44 11.70 -8.06 10.42
CA VAL A 44 11.19 -9.24 11.13
C VAL A 44 10.06 -9.90 10.36
N MET A 45 9.90 -11.19 10.57
CA MET A 45 8.77 -11.98 10.08
C MET A 45 7.80 -12.20 11.24
N ILE A 46 6.73 -11.39 11.32
CA ILE A 46 5.74 -11.46 12.40
C ILE A 46 4.79 -12.62 12.15
N PRO A 47 4.67 -13.59 13.08
CA PRO A 47 3.75 -14.71 12.93
C PRO A 47 2.30 -14.30 13.18
N MET A 48 1.42 -14.66 12.24
CA MET A 48 -0.02 -14.53 12.37
C MET A 48 -0.62 -15.76 13.06
N ARG A 49 -1.87 -15.69 13.48
CA ARG A 49 -2.59 -16.75 14.22
C ARG A 49 -2.66 -18.10 13.53
N ASP A 50 -2.55 -18.12 12.19
CA ASP A 50 -2.55 -19.32 11.36
C ASP A 50 -1.14 -19.87 11.08
N GLY A 51 -0.10 -19.19 11.56
CA GLY A 51 1.29 -19.57 11.41
C GLY A 51 2.01 -18.94 10.21
N ILE A 52 1.28 -18.28 9.30
CA ILE A 52 1.86 -17.47 8.21
C ILE A 52 2.60 -16.28 8.81
N LYS A 53 3.71 -15.89 8.19
CA LYS A 53 4.54 -14.77 8.69
C LYS A 53 4.51 -13.60 7.73
N LEU A 54 4.30 -12.40 8.29
CA LEU A 54 4.30 -11.16 7.52
C LEU A 54 5.60 -10.38 7.72
N TYR A 55 6.22 -10.03 6.60
CA TYR A 55 7.41 -9.19 6.61
C TYR A 55 7.10 -7.80 7.13
N THR A 56 7.91 -7.34 8.07
CA THR A 56 7.71 -6.05 8.73
C THR A 56 9.04 -5.34 8.94
N ALA A 57 9.16 -4.13 8.42
CA ALA A 57 10.28 -3.23 8.68
C ALA A 57 9.91 -2.29 9.84
N ILE A 58 10.74 -2.26 10.88
CA ILE A 58 10.52 -1.46 12.08
C ILE A 58 11.68 -0.48 12.23
N TYR A 59 11.36 0.80 12.23
CA TYR A 59 12.29 1.88 12.50
C TYR A 59 12.05 2.38 13.92
N GLU A 60 12.99 2.15 14.81
CA GLU A 60 12.89 2.52 16.24
C GLU A 60 13.87 3.66 16.57
N PRO A 61 13.42 4.71 17.30
CA PRO A 61 14.33 5.74 17.78
C PRO A 61 15.47 5.15 18.61
N THR A 62 16.69 5.65 18.43
CA THR A 62 17.84 5.25 19.25
C THR A 62 17.77 5.82 20.67
N ASN A 63 16.98 6.88 20.87
CA ASN A 63 16.71 7.43 22.18
C ASN A 63 15.67 6.57 22.92
N ASN A 64 16.09 5.93 23.99
CA ASN A 64 15.28 5.04 24.83
C ASN A 64 14.88 5.67 26.18
N ASP A 65 14.95 7.00 26.35
CA ASP A 65 14.62 7.69 27.60
C ASP A 65 13.17 7.46 28.04
N LYS A 66 12.30 7.22 27.10
CA LYS A 66 10.87 6.93 27.33
C LYS A 66 10.29 6.04 26.24
N PRO A 67 9.20 5.29 26.54
CA PRO A 67 8.47 4.54 25.53
C PRO A 67 7.85 5.43 24.45
N HIS A 68 7.81 4.96 23.19
CA HIS A 68 7.39 5.72 22.02
C HIS A 68 6.04 5.23 21.44
N PRO A 69 5.24 6.11 20.84
CA PRO A 69 4.07 5.69 20.10
C PRO A 69 4.47 5.02 18.77
N ILE A 70 3.62 4.14 18.29
CA ILE A 70 3.80 3.44 17.00
C ILE A 70 2.95 4.10 15.93
N LEU A 71 3.53 4.35 14.75
CA LEU A 71 2.82 4.68 13.52
C LEU A 71 3.05 3.58 12.51
N MET A 72 1.97 2.88 12.12
CA MET A 72 2.03 1.70 11.25
C MET A 72 1.37 1.96 9.90
N HIS A 73 1.98 1.42 8.86
CA HIS A 73 1.49 1.39 7.50
C HIS A 73 1.56 -0.03 6.94
N ARG A 74 0.48 -0.50 6.33
CA ARG A 74 0.38 -1.82 5.69
C ARG A 74 0.08 -1.64 4.21
N SER A 75 0.81 -2.36 3.34
CA SER A 75 0.76 -2.09 1.90
C SER A 75 0.85 -3.36 1.04
N PRO A 76 0.10 -3.42 -0.09
CA PRO A 76 0.34 -4.38 -1.16
C PRO A 76 1.46 -3.95 -2.11
N TYR A 77 2.04 -2.73 -1.96
CA TYR A 77 2.93 -2.10 -2.94
C TYR A 77 4.41 -2.21 -2.63
N SER A 78 4.81 -2.93 -1.60
CA SER A 78 6.19 -3.06 -1.11
C SER A 78 6.56 -2.11 0.03
N CYS A 79 7.26 -2.67 1.01
CA CYS A 79 7.87 -1.92 2.13
C CYS A 79 9.34 -1.59 1.86
N GLU A 80 9.73 -1.45 0.61
CA GLU A 80 11.10 -1.03 0.23
C GLU A 80 11.51 0.29 0.91
N PRO A 81 12.83 0.48 1.13
CA PRO A 81 13.94 -0.41 0.78
C PRO A 81 14.11 -1.57 1.76
N TYR A 82 14.41 -2.76 1.24
CA TYR A 82 14.75 -3.94 2.04
C TYR A 82 16.23 -3.95 2.44
N GLY A 83 16.55 -4.68 3.52
CA GLY A 83 17.91 -4.77 4.06
C GLY A 83 18.31 -3.51 4.83
N ASP A 84 19.59 -3.17 4.81
CA ASP A 84 20.18 -2.14 5.68
C ASP A 84 19.86 -0.69 5.27
N LYS A 85 19.30 -0.49 4.07
CA LYS A 85 18.94 0.86 3.60
C LYS A 85 17.73 1.40 4.33
N PHE A 86 17.75 2.69 4.60
CA PHE A 86 16.63 3.40 5.22
C PHE A 86 15.72 4.05 4.19
N ASP A 87 14.43 4.09 4.50
CA ASP A 87 13.46 4.85 3.70
C ASP A 87 13.61 6.35 3.97
N THR A 88 14.11 7.07 2.98
CA THR A 88 14.32 8.52 3.08
C THR A 88 13.02 9.32 3.13
N SER A 89 11.87 8.72 2.80
CA SER A 89 10.56 9.35 2.96
C SER A 89 10.24 9.66 4.43
N LEU A 90 10.87 8.95 5.36
CA LEU A 90 10.78 9.24 6.80
C LEU A 90 11.23 10.67 7.15
N ARG A 91 12.20 11.24 6.42
CA ARG A 91 12.69 12.62 6.62
C ARG A 91 11.95 13.67 5.82
N THR A 92 11.12 13.26 4.89
CA THR A 92 10.31 14.16 4.07
C THR A 92 8.84 14.07 4.49
N PHE A 93 8.14 13.04 4.07
CA PHE A 93 6.70 12.87 4.30
C PHE A 93 6.35 12.61 5.79
N LEU A 94 7.12 11.77 6.48
CA LEU A 94 6.90 11.44 7.89
C LEU A 94 7.78 12.21 8.88
N ASN A 95 8.46 13.27 8.44
CA ASN A 95 9.44 13.99 9.25
C ASN A 95 8.89 14.48 10.60
N THR A 96 7.64 14.92 10.66
CA THR A 96 7.00 15.34 11.92
C THR A 96 6.95 14.20 12.94
N TYR A 97 6.63 12.98 12.51
CA TYR A 97 6.59 11.80 13.38
C TYR A 97 7.98 11.36 13.82
N VAL A 98 8.96 11.42 12.89
CA VAL A 98 10.37 11.16 13.18
C VAL A 98 10.88 12.13 14.25
N GLN A 99 10.62 13.44 14.13
CA GLN A 99 11.01 14.45 15.11
C GLN A 99 10.32 14.25 16.49
N LYS A 100 9.20 13.56 16.54
CA LYS A 100 8.48 13.21 17.76
C LYS A 100 8.84 11.82 18.28
N ASN A 101 9.87 11.18 17.70
CA ASN A 101 10.35 9.86 18.08
C ASN A 101 9.28 8.76 18.01
N TYR A 102 8.45 8.76 16.97
CA TYR A 102 7.55 7.63 16.73
C TYR A 102 8.33 6.41 16.25
N ILE A 103 7.93 5.23 16.69
CA ILE A 103 8.32 3.97 16.04
C ILE A 103 7.53 3.89 14.73
N ILE A 104 8.23 3.85 13.60
CA ILE A 104 7.59 3.75 12.28
C ILE A 104 7.64 2.31 11.82
N VAL A 105 6.51 1.78 11.41
CA VAL A 105 6.35 0.37 11.02
C VAL A 105 5.74 0.29 9.63
N TYR A 106 6.43 -0.42 8.72
CA TYR A 106 5.91 -0.79 7.41
C TYR A 106 5.76 -2.31 7.33
N GLN A 107 4.64 -2.78 6.79
CA GLN A 107 4.37 -4.20 6.64
C GLN A 107 3.89 -4.53 5.24
N ASP A 108 4.57 -5.46 4.57
CA ASP A 108 4.02 -6.12 3.38
C ASP A 108 2.81 -6.95 3.80
N ILE A 109 1.65 -6.75 3.16
CA ILE A 109 0.46 -7.54 3.49
C ILE A 109 0.60 -8.99 3.04
N ARG A 110 -0.26 -9.85 3.55
CA ARG A 110 -0.29 -11.29 3.27
C ARG A 110 -0.23 -11.59 1.78
N GLY A 111 0.73 -12.46 1.40
CA GLY A 111 0.93 -12.90 0.02
C GLY A 111 1.59 -11.89 -0.91
N ARG A 112 2.05 -10.75 -0.39
CA ARG A 112 2.76 -9.74 -1.18
C ARG A 112 4.24 -9.70 -0.79
N TYR A 113 5.08 -9.47 -1.79
CA TYR A 113 6.54 -9.30 -1.66
C TYR A 113 7.19 -10.32 -0.71
N LYS A 114 7.74 -9.89 0.42
CA LYS A 114 8.42 -10.77 1.38
C LYS A 114 7.49 -11.45 2.39
N SER A 115 6.20 -11.08 2.42
CA SER A 115 5.22 -11.75 3.27
C SER A 115 4.79 -13.09 2.72
N GLU A 116 4.57 -14.05 3.62
CA GLU A 116 4.05 -15.38 3.30
C GLU A 116 2.53 -15.36 3.06
N GLY A 117 1.99 -16.48 2.62
CA GLY A 117 0.57 -16.69 2.42
C GLY A 117 0.09 -16.37 1.01
N GLU A 118 -1.22 -16.29 0.85
CA GLU A 118 -1.91 -16.02 -0.41
C GLU A 118 -2.45 -14.60 -0.42
N PHE A 119 -2.18 -13.86 -1.48
CA PHE A 119 -2.76 -12.55 -1.71
C PHE A 119 -4.19 -12.68 -2.25
N VAL A 120 -5.12 -12.02 -1.61
CA VAL A 120 -6.50 -11.87 -2.10
C VAL A 120 -6.83 -10.40 -2.17
N GLN A 121 -7.11 -9.91 -3.37
CA GLN A 121 -7.41 -8.49 -3.57
C GLN A 121 -8.69 -8.08 -2.82
N VAL A 122 -8.58 -6.97 -2.06
CA VAL A 122 -9.66 -6.46 -1.22
C VAL A 122 -10.33 -7.62 -0.48
N ARG A 123 -9.51 -8.35 0.29
CA ARG A 123 -9.94 -9.57 0.99
C ARG A 123 -11.22 -9.32 1.80
N PRO A 124 -12.27 -10.10 1.59
CA PRO A 124 -13.50 -9.99 2.36
C PRO A 124 -13.27 -10.17 3.86
N LEU A 125 -14.00 -9.42 4.67
CA LEU A 125 -14.05 -9.68 6.10
C LEU A 125 -14.71 -11.03 6.38
N ASN A 126 -14.08 -11.79 7.24
CA ASN A 126 -14.68 -13.04 7.72
C ASN A 126 -15.82 -12.74 8.70
N LYS A 127 -17.07 -12.77 8.22
CA LYS A 127 -18.28 -12.50 9.01
C LYS A 127 -18.55 -13.54 10.09
N LYS A 128 -17.98 -14.76 9.97
CA LYS A 128 -18.15 -15.86 10.92
C LYS A 128 -17.15 -15.79 12.08
N LYS A 129 -16.95 -14.59 12.63
CA LYS A 129 -15.98 -14.35 13.72
C LYS A 129 -16.34 -15.19 14.96
N LYS A 130 -15.58 -16.25 15.18
CA LYS A 130 -15.64 -17.03 16.45
C LYS A 130 -14.74 -16.47 17.55
N GLY A 131 -14.22 -15.25 17.33
CA GLY A 131 -13.35 -14.53 18.26
C GLY A 131 -11.89 -14.47 17.81
N PRO A 132 -11.06 -13.65 18.48
CA PRO A 132 -9.71 -13.34 18.05
C PRO A 132 -8.75 -14.55 18.07
N LYS A 133 -9.11 -15.63 18.74
CA LYS A 133 -8.28 -16.85 18.82
C LYS A 133 -8.61 -17.91 17.75
N ASP A 134 -9.60 -17.68 16.90
CA ASP A 134 -9.95 -18.64 15.85
C ASP A 134 -8.90 -18.58 14.72
N LYS A 135 -8.05 -19.61 14.65
CA LYS A 135 -6.99 -19.75 13.64
C LYS A 135 -7.50 -19.80 12.19
N LYS A 136 -8.77 -20.09 11.99
CA LYS A 136 -9.41 -20.10 10.66
C LYS A 136 -10.02 -18.74 10.28
N ASN A 137 -10.05 -17.81 11.19
CA ASN A 137 -10.57 -16.47 10.95
C ASN A 137 -9.44 -15.57 10.46
N ILE A 138 -9.22 -15.55 9.14
CA ILE A 138 -8.14 -14.84 8.48
C ILE A 138 -8.73 -13.76 7.60
N ASP A 139 -8.42 -12.51 7.91
CA ASP A 139 -8.72 -11.31 7.13
C ASP A 139 -7.71 -10.21 7.48
N GLU A 140 -7.76 -9.06 6.80
CA GLU A 140 -6.83 -7.96 7.04
C GLU A 140 -6.94 -7.39 8.47
N ALA A 141 -8.13 -7.41 9.06
CA ALA A 141 -8.34 -6.95 10.43
C ALA A 141 -7.66 -7.87 11.45
N THR A 142 -7.70 -9.18 11.22
CA THR A 142 -7.07 -10.17 12.11
C THR A 142 -5.56 -10.18 11.97
N ASP A 143 -5.03 -10.02 10.76
CA ASP A 143 -3.59 -9.86 10.53
C ASP A 143 -3.07 -8.59 11.21
N THR A 144 -3.83 -7.50 11.13
CA THR A 144 -3.50 -6.27 11.86
C THR A 144 -3.51 -6.46 13.37
N TYR A 145 -4.53 -7.14 13.89
CA TYR A 145 -4.62 -7.43 15.33
C TYR A 145 -3.39 -8.18 15.82
N ASP A 146 -3.00 -9.26 15.13
CA ASP A 146 -1.86 -10.09 15.49
C ASP A 146 -0.53 -9.30 15.36
N THR A 147 -0.42 -8.44 14.34
CA THR A 147 0.72 -7.56 14.16
C THR A 147 0.87 -6.58 15.32
N ILE A 148 -0.21 -5.91 15.72
CA ILE A 148 -0.19 -4.96 16.85
C ILE A 148 0.16 -5.68 18.16
N GLU A 149 -0.43 -6.86 18.42
CA GLU A 149 -0.11 -7.67 19.58
C GLU A 149 1.38 -8.01 19.66
N TRP A 150 1.99 -8.34 18.51
CA TRP A 150 3.41 -8.62 18.45
C TRP A 150 4.26 -7.36 18.69
N LEU A 151 3.91 -6.25 18.04
CA LEU A 151 4.64 -4.98 18.15
C LEU A 151 4.68 -4.47 19.60
N ILE A 152 3.54 -4.52 20.31
CA ILE A 152 3.46 -4.07 21.71
C ILE A 152 4.43 -4.86 22.61
N LYS A 153 4.60 -6.15 22.33
CA LYS A 153 5.46 -7.04 23.14
C LYS A 153 6.95 -6.94 22.79
N ASN A 154 7.28 -6.46 21.58
CA ASN A 154 8.61 -6.60 21.00
C ASN A 154 9.29 -5.27 20.62
N THR A 155 8.70 -4.12 20.96
CA THR A 155 9.29 -2.79 20.74
C THR A 155 9.24 -1.95 22.02
N HIS A 156 10.06 -0.90 22.11
CA HIS A 156 10.03 0.02 23.25
C HIS A 156 8.89 1.05 23.10
N ASN A 157 7.65 0.58 23.12
CA ASN A 157 6.47 1.37 22.86
C ASN A 157 5.67 1.76 24.13
N ASN A 158 4.81 2.78 24.00
CA ASN A 158 3.95 3.28 25.08
C ASN A 158 2.51 2.72 25.03
N GLY A 159 2.25 1.68 24.25
CA GLY A 159 0.93 1.05 24.09
C GLY A 159 -0.05 1.81 23.19
N ASN A 160 0.40 2.88 22.51
CA ASN A 160 -0.44 3.64 21.58
C ASN A 160 0.00 3.40 20.14
N VAL A 161 -0.93 2.94 19.31
CA VAL A 161 -0.74 2.67 17.90
C VAL A 161 -1.64 3.58 17.07
N GLY A 162 -1.06 4.25 16.09
CA GLY A 162 -1.78 4.91 15.00
C GLY A 162 -1.51 4.20 13.68
N THR A 163 -2.42 4.32 12.73
CA THR A 163 -2.23 3.79 11.38
C THR A 163 -2.80 4.75 10.34
N TRP A 164 -2.25 4.69 9.14
CA TRP A 164 -2.68 5.48 8.01
C TRP A 164 -2.45 4.70 6.72
N GLY A 165 -3.07 5.15 5.65
CA GLY A 165 -2.84 4.63 4.31
C GLY A 165 -3.68 5.36 3.29
N ILE A 166 -3.20 5.40 2.04
CA ILE A 166 -3.83 6.11 0.91
C ILE A 166 -4.24 5.07 -0.13
N SER A 167 -5.40 5.25 -0.78
CA SER A 167 -5.90 4.38 -1.84
C SER A 167 -6.08 2.93 -1.36
N TYR A 168 -5.42 1.95 -1.95
CA TYR A 168 -5.47 0.57 -1.45
C TYR A 168 -4.90 0.44 -0.02
N ASP A 169 -3.88 1.23 0.33
CA ASP A 169 -3.40 1.31 1.71
C ASP A 169 -4.43 1.99 2.62
N GLY A 170 -5.28 2.85 2.07
CA GLY A 170 -6.48 3.39 2.73
C GLY A 170 -7.51 2.30 3.06
N PHE A 171 -7.72 1.33 2.15
CA PHE A 171 -8.48 0.11 2.46
C PHE A 171 -7.83 -0.64 3.62
N GLN A 172 -6.50 -0.81 3.62
CA GLN A 172 -5.78 -1.47 4.72
C GLN A 172 -5.97 -0.73 6.04
N ALA A 173 -5.95 0.61 6.02
CA ALA A 173 -6.24 1.43 7.19
C ALA A 173 -7.69 1.23 7.69
N THR A 174 -8.67 1.19 6.79
CA THR A 174 -10.08 0.90 7.11
C THR A 174 -10.23 -0.47 7.78
N MET A 175 -9.60 -1.49 7.23
CA MET A 175 -9.60 -2.84 7.79
C MET A 175 -8.87 -2.90 9.14
N THR A 176 -7.82 -2.11 9.30
CA THR A 176 -7.12 -1.94 10.58
C THR A 176 -8.05 -1.37 11.64
N ALA A 177 -8.87 -0.36 11.31
CA ALA A 177 -9.85 0.21 12.24
C ALA A 177 -10.81 -0.87 12.76
N SER A 178 -11.26 -1.78 11.89
CA SER A 178 -12.19 -2.86 12.23
C SER A 178 -11.57 -3.95 13.12
N SER A 179 -10.25 -3.98 13.29
CA SER A 179 -9.59 -4.88 14.24
C SER A 179 -9.98 -4.58 15.67
N ASN A 180 -10.34 -3.34 15.97
CA ASN A 180 -10.69 -2.84 17.30
C ASN A 180 -9.66 -3.23 18.40
N HIS A 181 -8.38 -3.32 18.03
CA HIS A 181 -7.33 -3.65 18.98
C HIS A 181 -7.23 -2.58 20.09
N PRO A 182 -7.10 -2.94 21.39
CA PRO A 182 -7.11 -1.96 22.49
C PRO A 182 -6.02 -0.88 22.40
N ALA A 183 -4.86 -1.24 21.84
CA ALA A 183 -3.76 -0.29 21.63
C ALA A 183 -3.94 0.63 20.42
N LEU A 184 -4.85 0.29 19.48
CA LEU A 184 -5.12 1.13 18.32
C LEU A 184 -5.93 2.36 18.73
N LYS A 185 -5.32 3.56 18.65
CA LYS A 185 -5.90 4.82 19.13
C LYS A 185 -6.42 5.70 18.01
N ALA A 186 -5.77 5.68 16.86
CA ALA A 186 -6.12 6.53 15.73
C ALA A 186 -5.88 5.81 14.40
N VAL A 187 -6.76 6.07 13.44
CA VAL A 187 -6.66 5.55 12.08
C VAL A 187 -6.99 6.65 11.08
N SER A 188 -6.17 6.80 10.05
CA SER A 188 -6.43 7.75 8.97
C SER A 188 -6.51 7.02 7.62
N PRO A 189 -7.71 6.54 7.22
CA PRO A 189 -7.97 6.13 5.85
C PRO A 189 -7.98 7.37 4.95
N GLN A 190 -7.17 7.39 3.90
CA GLN A 190 -7.06 8.51 2.97
C GLN A 190 -7.41 8.00 1.57
N ALA A 191 -8.35 8.65 0.90
CA ALA A 191 -8.91 8.19 -0.36
C ALA A 191 -9.04 6.66 -0.39
N PRO A 192 -9.74 6.04 0.59
CA PRO A 192 -9.73 4.61 0.77
C PRO A 192 -10.57 3.90 -0.29
N VAL A 193 -10.05 2.85 -0.86
CA VAL A 193 -10.85 1.87 -1.62
C VAL A 193 -11.89 1.24 -0.69
N THR A 194 -13.18 1.22 -1.09
CA THR A 194 -14.24 0.64 -0.28
C THR A 194 -15.19 -0.26 -1.04
N ASP A 195 -15.92 0.25 -2.04
CA ASP A 195 -16.90 -0.49 -2.85
C ASP A 195 -16.54 -0.41 -4.33
N TRP A 196 -15.82 -1.39 -4.79
CA TRP A 196 -15.32 -1.44 -6.17
C TRP A 196 -16.39 -1.51 -7.24
N PHE A 197 -17.65 -1.71 -6.89
CA PHE A 197 -18.75 -1.78 -7.85
C PHE A 197 -19.57 -0.49 -7.95
N ARG A 198 -19.71 0.28 -6.88
CA ARG A 198 -20.66 1.39 -6.88
C ARG A 198 -20.06 2.76 -7.17
N GLY A 199 -18.80 2.96 -6.90
CA GLY A 199 -18.25 4.29 -7.05
C GLY A 199 -16.74 4.39 -6.83
N ASP A 200 -16.07 3.25 -6.68
CA ASP A 200 -14.62 3.18 -6.58
C ASP A 200 -13.99 2.69 -7.90
N ASP A 201 -12.78 2.19 -7.85
CA ASP A 201 -11.88 1.88 -8.95
C ASP A 201 -12.48 1.12 -10.14
N ARG A 202 -13.41 0.19 -9.91
CA ARG A 202 -13.80 -0.75 -10.96
C ARG A 202 -15.07 -0.37 -11.70
N HIS A 203 -15.99 0.25 -10.99
CA HIS A 203 -17.23 0.69 -11.60
C HIS A 203 -17.69 2.02 -11.00
N HIS A 204 -18.24 2.91 -11.84
CA HIS A 204 -18.95 4.10 -11.42
C HIS A 204 -20.42 3.96 -11.79
N ASN A 205 -21.30 3.85 -10.80
CA ASN A 205 -22.74 3.65 -10.99
C ASN A 205 -23.06 2.48 -11.93
N GLY A 206 -22.27 1.40 -11.88
CA GLY A 206 -22.40 0.23 -12.72
C GLY A 206 -21.67 0.29 -14.07
N ALA A 207 -21.12 1.44 -14.45
CA ALA A 207 -20.25 1.54 -15.63
C ALA A 207 -18.84 1.08 -15.30
N PHE A 208 -18.35 0.08 -16.03
CA PHE A 208 -17.03 -0.50 -15.79
C PHE A 208 -15.90 0.43 -16.28
N THR A 209 -14.92 0.71 -15.39
CA THR A 209 -13.75 1.54 -15.70
C THR A 209 -12.64 0.71 -16.34
N PHE A 210 -12.80 0.45 -17.64
CA PHE A 210 -12.00 -0.55 -18.36
C PHE A 210 -10.52 -0.23 -18.42
N LEU A 211 -10.14 0.98 -18.88
CA LEU A 211 -8.75 1.39 -19.03
C LEU A 211 -7.98 1.31 -17.70
N GLN A 212 -8.55 1.90 -16.67
CA GLN A 212 -7.95 1.92 -15.34
C GLN A 212 -7.78 0.50 -14.80
N THR A 213 -8.81 -0.33 -14.93
CA THR A 213 -8.77 -1.71 -14.45
C THR A 213 -7.70 -2.52 -15.17
N THR A 214 -7.63 -2.46 -16.50
CA THR A 214 -6.65 -3.23 -17.29
C THR A 214 -5.21 -2.77 -17.10
N ASN A 215 -4.99 -1.49 -16.83
CA ASN A 215 -3.65 -0.96 -16.51
C ASN A 215 -3.19 -1.34 -15.10
N PHE A 216 -4.10 -1.33 -14.13
CA PHE A 216 -3.75 -1.45 -12.72
C PHE A 216 -3.67 -2.91 -12.24
N LEU A 217 -4.56 -3.78 -12.71
CA LEU A 217 -4.61 -5.18 -12.25
C LEU A 217 -3.29 -5.92 -12.39
N PRO A 218 -2.54 -5.84 -13.50
CA PRO A 218 -1.28 -6.57 -13.64
C PRO A 218 -0.25 -6.24 -12.56
N ALA A 219 -0.28 -5.02 -12.00
CA ALA A 219 0.61 -4.63 -10.91
C ALA A 219 0.25 -5.27 -9.56
N LEU A 220 -0.98 -5.75 -9.41
CA LEU A 220 -1.47 -6.39 -8.19
C LEU A 220 -1.69 -7.91 -8.34
N GLU A 221 -1.52 -8.47 -9.53
CA GLU A 221 -1.69 -9.90 -9.73
C GLU A 221 -0.52 -10.70 -9.17
N GLY A 222 -0.84 -11.83 -8.57
CA GLY A 222 0.14 -12.79 -8.07
C GLY A 222 0.99 -12.29 -6.90
N ARG A 223 1.99 -13.08 -6.57
CA ARG A 223 3.01 -12.75 -5.57
C ARG A 223 4.18 -12.06 -6.25
N HIS A 224 4.25 -10.73 -6.17
CA HIS A 224 5.41 -10.01 -6.66
C HIS A 224 6.52 -9.97 -5.60
N ILE A 225 7.71 -10.44 -5.97
CA ILE A 225 8.94 -10.27 -5.19
C ILE A 225 9.60 -8.95 -5.58
N GLU A 226 9.37 -8.52 -6.82
CA GLU A 226 9.82 -7.24 -7.38
C GLU A 226 8.61 -6.41 -7.83
N LYS A 227 8.78 -5.09 -7.90
CA LYS A 227 7.71 -4.21 -8.39
C LYS A 227 7.28 -4.62 -9.79
N GLY A 228 6.00 -4.94 -9.94
CA GLY A 228 5.40 -5.19 -11.25
C GLY A 228 5.49 -3.96 -12.15
N VAL A 229 5.73 -4.17 -13.43
CA VAL A 229 5.71 -3.11 -14.43
C VAL A 229 4.29 -2.99 -14.97
N ILE A 230 3.65 -1.84 -14.78
CA ILE A 230 2.41 -1.52 -15.47
C ILE A 230 2.75 -1.35 -16.96
N LYS A 231 2.13 -2.15 -17.80
CA LYS A 231 2.31 -2.01 -19.26
C LYS A 231 1.32 -1.00 -19.80
N ASP A 232 1.81 -0.07 -20.59
CA ASP A 232 0.96 0.81 -21.36
C ASP A 232 0.31 0.01 -22.49
N ILE A 233 -1.00 -0.17 -22.43
CA ILE A 233 -1.80 -0.91 -23.40
C ILE A 233 -2.37 -0.02 -24.51
N VAL A 234 -2.33 1.29 -24.31
CA VAL A 234 -2.80 2.27 -25.28
C VAL A 234 -1.68 2.63 -26.25
N LYS A 235 -1.87 2.35 -27.54
CA LYS A 235 -0.86 2.62 -28.59
C LYS A 235 -1.17 3.88 -29.39
N ASN A 236 -2.44 4.16 -29.62
CA ASN A 236 -2.90 5.31 -30.40
C ASN A 236 -3.66 6.28 -29.49
N ASP A 237 -4.92 6.03 -29.29
CA ASP A 237 -5.77 6.69 -28.32
C ASP A 237 -6.73 5.68 -27.69
N VAL A 238 -7.20 5.96 -26.48
CA VAL A 238 -8.02 5.05 -25.67
C VAL A 238 -9.29 4.64 -26.41
N TYR A 239 -9.96 5.58 -27.05
CA TYR A 239 -11.24 5.31 -27.74
C TYR A 239 -11.05 4.39 -28.93
N THR A 240 -10.09 4.72 -29.80
CA THR A 240 -9.80 3.95 -31.02
C THR A 240 -9.33 2.54 -30.70
N ASP A 241 -8.40 2.40 -29.75
CA ASP A 241 -7.83 1.10 -29.39
C ASP A 241 -8.88 0.20 -28.72
N PHE A 242 -9.72 0.72 -27.84
CA PHE A 242 -10.78 -0.08 -27.21
C PHE A 242 -11.96 -0.35 -28.10
N LEU A 243 -12.30 0.55 -29.04
CA LEU A 243 -13.30 0.27 -30.05
C LEU A 243 -12.86 -0.88 -30.99
N ALA A 244 -11.58 -0.89 -31.37
CA ALA A 244 -11.00 -1.94 -32.20
C ALA A 244 -10.96 -3.31 -31.48
N LEU A 245 -10.88 -3.31 -30.15
CA LEU A 245 -10.94 -4.53 -29.35
C LEU A 245 -12.29 -5.27 -29.50
N GLY A 246 -13.36 -4.55 -29.68
CA GLY A 246 -14.72 -5.06 -29.91
C GLY A 246 -15.40 -5.54 -28.64
N THR A 247 -15.21 -6.79 -28.23
CA THR A 247 -15.86 -7.34 -27.05
C THR A 247 -14.90 -7.37 -25.84
N PHE A 248 -15.47 -7.23 -24.65
CA PHE A 248 -14.75 -7.34 -23.38
C PHE A 248 -13.93 -8.65 -23.24
N LYS A 249 -14.40 -9.72 -23.85
CA LYS A 249 -13.69 -11.01 -23.89
C LYS A 249 -12.32 -10.92 -24.59
N ASN A 250 -12.18 -10.02 -25.55
CA ASN A 250 -10.93 -9.85 -26.30
C ASN A 250 -9.85 -9.10 -25.49
N ALA A 251 -10.19 -8.64 -24.29
CA ALA A 251 -9.25 -7.97 -23.39
C ALA A 251 -8.37 -8.92 -22.57
N ASP A 252 -8.58 -10.23 -22.68
CA ASP A 252 -7.80 -11.21 -21.90
C ASP A 252 -6.29 -11.11 -22.19
N ASP A 253 -5.91 -10.86 -23.46
CA ASP A 253 -4.52 -10.70 -23.86
C ASP A 253 -3.86 -9.42 -23.32
N LEU A 254 -4.66 -8.43 -22.91
CA LEU A 254 -4.17 -7.18 -22.33
C LEU A 254 -3.79 -7.36 -20.86
N VAL A 255 -4.47 -8.23 -20.14
CA VAL A 255 -4.30 -8.48 -18.71
C VAL A 255 -3.43 -9.72 -18.43
N GLN A 256 -2.51 -10.02 -19.24
CA GLN A 256 -1.36 -10.94 -19.27
C GLN A 256 -1.25 -12.11 -18.27
N ASP A 257 -2.19 -12.39 -17.41
CA ASP A 257 -2.16 -13.56 -16.55
C ASP A 257 -3.50 -14.30 -16.64
N THR A 258 -3.44 -15.52 -17.14
CA THR A 258 -4.58 -16.41 -17.35
C THR A 258 -4.91 -17.26 -16.12
N THR A 259 -4.10 -17.22 -15.09
CA THR A 259 -4.37 -17.91 -13.83
C THR A 259 -5.30 -17.05 -12.97
N GLU A 260 -6.18 -17.65 -12.17
CA GLU A 260 -7.19 -17.02 -11.32
C GLU A 260 -6.87 -15.61 -10.83
N THR A 261 -7.24 -14.65 -11.63
CA THR A 261 -6.93 -13.26 -11.40
C THR A 261 -8.20 -12.52 -11.01
N MET A 262 -8.06 -11.37 -10.42
CA MET A 262 -9.18 -10.45 -10.19
C MET A 262 -9.90 -10.14 -11.52
N TRP A 263 -9.18 -10.13 -12.65
CA TRP A 263 -9.76 -9.99 -13.98
C TRP A 263 -10.80 -11.07 -14.30
N ASN A 264 -10.48 -12.35 -14.05
CA ASN A 264 -11.44 -13.44 -14.24
C ASN A 264 -12.62 -13.33 -13.27
N SER A 265 -12.37 -12.91 -12.05
CA SER A 265 -13.44 -12.64 -11.08
C SER A 265 -14.38 -11.54 -11.55
N ILE A 266 -13.86 -10.43 -12.08
CA ILE A 266 -14.66 -9.33 -12.65
C ILE A 266 -15.53 -9.82 -13.81
N LYS A 267 -14.96 -10.62 -14.73
CA LYS A 267 -15.72 -11.17 -15.87
C LYS A 267 -16.83 -12.13 -15.42
N ASN A 268 -16.59 -12.90 -14.38
CA ASN A 268 -17.55 -13.86 -13.84
C ASN A 268 -18.64 -13.19 -12.97
N HIS A 269 -18.40 -11.96 -12.50
CA HIS A 269 -19.30 -11.19 -11.65
C HIS A 269 -19.65 -9.82 -12.27
N PRO A 270 -20.29 -9.81 -13.48
CA PRO A 270 -20.59 -8.57 -14.19
C PRO A 270 -21.68 -7.70 -13.53
N ASN A 271 -22.39 -8.24 -12.56
CA ASN A 271 -23.45 -7.56 -11.82
C ASN A 271 -23.08 -7.43 -10.35
N PHE A 272 -23.76 -6.51 -9.63
CA PHE A 272 -23.59 -6.33 -8.18
C PHE A 272 -24.16 -7.52 -7.40
N ASP A 273 -23.37 -8.57 -7.29
CA ASP A 273 -23.69 -9.80 -6.57
C ASP A 273 -22.94 -9.91 -5.22
N ASP A 274 -22.96 -11.09 -4.62
CA ASP A 274 -22.34 -11.31 -3.31
C ASP A 274 -20.81 -11.21 -3.36
N PHE A 275 -20.16 -11.46 -4.49
CA PHE A 275 -18.72 -11.26 -4.67
C PHE A 275 -18.31 -9.81 -4.34
N TRP A 276 -19.04 -8.83 -4.88
CA TRP A 276 -18.78 -7.40 -4.66
C TRP A 276 -19.22 -6.96 -3.25
N LYS A 277 -20.41 -7.43 -2.80
CA LYS A 277 -20.93 -7.08 -1.46
C LYS A 277 -20.03 -7.54 -0.33
N GLU A 278 -19.36 -8.68 -0.48
CA GLU A 278 -18.44 -9.18 0.53
C GLU A 278 -17.13 -8.39 0.59
N ARG A 279 -16.77 -7.73 -0.50
CA ARG A 279 -15.60 -6.86 -0.62
C ARG A 279 -15.85 -5.41 -0.25
N ASP A 280 -17.08 -5.04 0.06
CA ASP A 280 -17.43 -3.71 0.53
C ASP A 280 -16.89 -3.46 1.94
N ALA A 281 -15.78 -2.72 2.03
CA ALA A 281 -15.09 -2.41 3.29
C ALA A 281 -15.98 -1.62 4.27
N ARG A 282 -16.97 -0.86 3.79
CA ARG A 282 -17.91 -0.09 4.64
C ARG A 282 -18.69 -1.01 5.57
N THR A 283 -18.91 -2.26 5.18
CA THR A 283 -19.57 -3.27 6.03
C THR A 283 -18.76 -3.61 7.28
N SER A 284 -17.49 -3.20 7.34
CA SER A 284 -16.59 -3.36 8.49
C SER A 284 -16.60 -2.16 9.44
N CYS A 285 -17.15 -1.02 9.02
CA CYS A 285 -17.04 0.27 9.71
C CYS A 285 -18.08 0.48 10.82
N TYR A 286 -18.57 -0.58 11.43
CA TYR A 286 -19.51 -0.48 12.53
C TYR A 286 -18.83 -0.70 13.89
N ASN A 287 -19.21 0.12 14.87
CA ASN A 287 -18.72 0.03 16.25
C ASN A 287 -17.19 0.15 16.37
N LEU A 288 -16.58 0.99 15.54
CA LEU A 288 -15.16 1.29 15.58
C LEU A 288 -14.81 2.01 16.89
N LYS A 289 -13.70 1.61 17.51
CA LYS A 289 -13.24 2.18 18.78
C LYS A 289 -12.14 3.24 18.61
N PRO A 290 -11.21 3.12 17.64
CA PRO A 290 -10.20 4.15 17.45
C PRO A 290 -10.80 5.45 16.94
N ALA A 291 -10.12 6.58 17.17
CA ALA A 291 -10.42 7.83 16.49
C ALA A 291 -10.16 7.67 14.97
N ILE A 292 -11.07 8.19 14.14
CA ILE A 292 -10.98 8.07 12.69
C ILE A 292 -10.85 9.46 12.06
N LEU A 293 -9.85 9.61 11.19
CA LEU A 293 -9.68 10.78 10.32
C LEU A 293 -9.71 10.33 8.87
N VAL A 294 -10.86 10.46 8.22
CA VAL A 294 -10.98 10.19 6.79
C VAL A 294 -10.53 11.44 6.02
N VAL A 295 -9.70 11.21 4.99
CA VAL A 295 -9.24 12.26 4.07
C VAL A 295 -9.61 11.83 2.66
N GLY A 296 -10.10 12.75 1.83
CA GLY A 296 -10.41 12.50 0.44
C GLY A 296 -10.39 13.78 -0.38
N GLY A 297 -10.11 13.66 -1.68
CA GLY A 297 -10.12 14.75 -2.64
C GLY A 297 -11.40 14.73 -3.48
N LEU A 298 -12.06 15.87 -3.66
CA LEU A 298 -13.29 15.94 -4.47
C LEU A 298 -13.06 15.70 -5.98
N TYR A 299 -11.80 15.82 -6.43
CA TYR A 299 -11.37 15.55 -7.81
C TYR A 299 -10.79 14.17 -8.00
N ASP A 300 -10.77 13.35 -6.93
CA ASP A 300 -10.37 11.96 -7.03
C ASP A 300 -11.41 11.20 -7.87
N SER A 301 -10.98 10.65 -9.00
CA SER A 301 -11.87 9.93 -9.91
C SER A 301 -12.06 8.46 -9.52
N GLU A 302 -11.24 7.95 -8.62
CA GLU A 302 -11.18 6.54 -8.25
C GLU A 302 -11.73 6.31 -6.86
N ASP A 303 -11.17 6.98 -5.87
CA ASP A 303 -11.35 6.67 -4.45
C ASP A 303 -12.15 7.74 -3.67
N CYS A 304 -12.81 8.67 -4.37
CA CYS A 304 -13.64 9.70 -3.74
C CYS A 304 -14.82 9.09 -2.97
N TYR A 305 -15.45 8.06 -3.52
CA TYR A 305 -16.61 7.40 -2.94
C TYR A 305 -16.29 6.77 -1.58
N GLY A 306 -15.11 6.21 -1.42
CA GLY A 306 -14.66 5.61 -0.17
C GLY A 306 -14.51 6.60 0.98
N ALA A 307 -14.26 7.86 0.68
CA ALA A 307 -14.14 8.91 1.69
C ALA A 307 -15.49 9.38 2.25
N TRP A 308 -16.57 9.27 1.48
CA TRP A 308 -17.94 9.67 1.89
C TRP A 308 -18.61 8.65 2.81
#